data_0937c56e4c3a54b61917a94624f192af
#
_entry.id   0937c56e4c3a54b61917a94624f192af
#
_cell.length_a   1.000
_cell.length_b   1.000
_cell.length_c   1.000
_cell.angle_alpha   90.00
_cell.angle_beta   90.00
_cell.angle_gamma   90.00
#
_symmetry.space_group_name_H-M   'P 1'
#
loop_
_entity.id
_entity.type
_entity.pdbx_description
1 polymer ?
#
loop_
_entity_poly.entity_id
_entity_poly.type
_entity_poly.pdbx_seq_one_letter_code
_entity_poly.pdbx_strand_id
1 'polypeptide(L)'
;TAASVSKVAMAALPEPVLQDKPDTMPPLVPNSGRPYNPVVTLNGWTLPWRMNNGVKEFHLVAEPVVREMTPGFKAHLWGYNGQSPGPTIEVVEGDRVRIFWHGQRLPNGMDGVTGLNQPGIPPGKTFVYEFVARRPGTFMYHPHADEMVQMAMGMMGFWVTHPKQKHPL
;
A
#
# COMPACT_ATOMS: atom_id res chain seq x y z
N THR A 1 -29.82 -10.48 40.99
CA THR A 1 -28.84 -9.43 40.66
C THR A 1 -28.38 -9.66 39.22
N ALA A 2 -28.96 -8.91 38.28
CA ALA A 2 -28.56 -8.93 36.88
C ALA A 2 -27.31 -8.07 36.70
N ALA A 3 -26.24 -8.66 36.21
CA ALA A 3 -25.02 -7.95 35.86
C ALA A 3 -25.27 -7.12 34.59
N SER A 4 -25.13 -5.80 34.67
CA SER A 4 -25.17 -4.92 33.52
C SER A 4 -23.92 -5.08 32.69
N VAL A 5 -24.05 -5.64 31.49
CA VAL A 5 -22.97 -5.65 30.50
C VAL A 5 -22.85 -4.24 29.94
N SER A 6 -21.76 -3.57 30.31
CA SER A 6 -21.41 -2.24 29.78
C SER A 6 -21.17 -2.38 28.27
N LYS A 7 -22.02 -1.75 27.46
CA LYS A 7 -21.74 -1.58 26.02
C LYS A 7 -20.54 -0.63 25.90
N VAL A 8 -19.38 -1.20 25.60
CA VAL A 8 -18.25 -0.40 25.12
C VAL A 8 -18.67 0.20 23.78
N ALA A 9 -18.86 1.51 23.75
CA ALA A 9 -19.09 2.23 22.51
C ALA A 9 -17.83 2.08 21.63
N MET A 10 -17.92 1.30 20.58
CA MET A 10 -16.89 1.30 19.54
C MET A 10 -16.84 2.69 18.95
N ALA A 11 -15.70 3.36 19.09
CA ALA A 11 -15.46 4.62 18.40
C ALA A 11 -15.71 4.40 16.91
N ALA A 12 -16.50 5.28 16.30
CA ALA A 12 -16.74 5.23 14.87
C ALA A 12 -15.40 5.33 14.15
N LEU A 13 -15.11 4.32 13.33
CA LEU A 13 -13.90 4.29 12.52
C LEU A 13 -13.97 5.42 11.48
N PRO A 14 -12.84 6.08 11.16
CA PRO A 14 -12.86 7.16 10.18
C PRO A 14 -13.38 6.65 8.84
N GLU A 15 -14.30 7.39 8.25
CA GLU A 15 -14.79 7.12 6.90
C GLU A 15 -13.64 7.20 5.88
N PRO A 16 -13.63 6.32 4.86
CA PRO A 16 -12.65 6.42 3.78
C PRO A 16 -12.74 7.78 3.12
N VAL A 17 -11.65 8.51 3.10
CA VAL A 17 -11.61 9.85 2.49
C VAL A 17 -11.60 9.69 0.97
N LEU A 18 -12.72 10.02 0.32
CA LEU A 18 -12.80 10.18 -1.12
C LEU A 18 -12.19 11.53 -1.51
N GLN A 19 -11.10 11.52 -2.26
CA GLN A 19 -10.57 12.72 -2.87
C GLN A 19 -11.01 12.79 -4.34
N ASP A 20 -11.88 13.74 -4.64
CA ASP A 20 -12.52 13.93 -5.97
C ASP A 20 -11.79 14.96 -6.87
N LYS A 21 -10.52 15.29 -6.63
CA LYS A 21 -9.86 16.31 -7.46
C LYS A 21 -8.54 15.83 -8.04
N PRO A 22 -8.55 15.29 -9.28
CA PRO A 22 -7.33 14.97 -10.01
C PRO A 22 -6.50 16.22 -10.37
N ASP A 23 -7.11 17.40 -10.48
CA ASP A 23 -6.47 18.61 -11.02
C ASP A 23 -5.50 19.34 -10.07
N THR A 24 -5.38 18.91 -8.82
CA THR A 24 -4.50 19.52 -7.81
C THR A 24 -3.36 18.62 -7.35
N MET A 25 -3.17 17.46 -7.98
CA MET A 25 -2.09 16.55 -7.60
C MET A 25 -0.72 17.13 -7.99
N PRO A 26 0.25 17.18 -7.05
CA PRO A 26 1.62 17.59 -7.38
C PRO A 26 2.24 16.65 -8.43
N PRO A 27 3.21 17.10 -9.21
CA PRO A 27 3.86 16.25 -10.20
C PRO A 27 4.58 15.07 -9.55
N LEU A 28 4.73 13.97 -10.29
CA LEU A 28 5.51 12.83 -9.85
C LEU A 28 7.00 13.22 -9.73
N VAL A 29 7.64 12.72 -8.66
CA VAL A 29 9.08 12.91 -8.49
C VAL A 29 9.82 11.98 -9.45
N PRO A 30 10.79 12.51 -10.25
CA PRO A 30 11.58 11.70 -11.18
C PRO A 30 12.37 10.61 -10.45
N ASN A 31 12.71 9.54 -11.16
CA ASN A 31 13.57 8.48 -10.63
C ASN A 31 15.03 8.92 -10.43
N SER A 32 15.47 9.99 -11.11
CA SER A 32 16.80 10.57 -10.98
C SER A 32 16.90 11.46 -9.72
N GLY A 33 18.11 11.51 -9.13
CA GLY A 33 18.40 12.39 -7.97
C GLY A 33 17.86 11.91 -6.62
N ARG A 34 17.46 10.65 -6.51
CA ARG A 34 17.05 10.06 -5.23
C ARG A 34 18.26 9.84 -4.32
N PRO A 35 18.10 9.97 -2.98
CA PRO A 35 19.19 9.79 -2.02
C PRO A 35 19.59 8.31 -1.82
N TYR A 36 19.04 7.40 -2.62
CA TYR A 36 19.28 5.96 -2.58
C TYR A 36 19.34 5.38 -3.99
N ASN A 37 19.92 4.20 -4.13
CA ASN A 37 19.86 3.43 -5.37
C ASN A 37 18.53 2.66 -5.41
N PRO A 38 17.70 2.85 -6.43
CA PRO A 38 16.44 2.15 -6.56
C PRO A 38 16.65 0.63 -6.63
N VAL A 39 15.76 -0.11 -5.98
CA VAL A 39 15.72 -1.56 -6.09
C VAL A 39 15.20 -1.94 -7.48
N VAL A 40 15.93 -2.82 -8.16
CA VAL A 40 15.50 -3.39 -9.44
C VAL A 40 14.95 -4.78 -9.18
N THR A 41 13.66 -4.98 -9.47
CA THR A 41 13.02 -6.28 -9.40
C THR A 41 12.82 -6.85 -10.80
N LEU A 42 12.97 -8.16 -10.97
CA LEU A 42 12.82 -8.83 -12.27
C LEU A 42 11.39 -8.70 -12.85
N ASN A 43 10.40 -8.52 -12.00
CA ASN A 43 8.98 -8.62 -12.35
C ASN A 43 8.17 -7.39 -11.97
N GLY A 44 8.79 -6.28 -11.66
CA GLY A 44 8.08 -5.08 -11.25
C GLY A 44 8.91 -3.82 -11.44
N TRP A 45 8.29 -2.70 -11.20
CA TRP A 45 8.93 -1.39 -11.20
C TRP A 45 8.64 -0.69 -9.85
N THR A 46 9.41 0.32 -9.53
CA THR A 46 9.21 1.14 -8.34
C THR A 46 7.99 2.03 -8.52
N LEU A 47 7.07 2.01 -7.55
CA LEU A 47 5.90 2.88 -7.56
C LEU A 47 6.34 4.34 -7.49
N PRO A 48 5.95 5.16 -8.48
CA PRO A 48 6.26 6.58 -8.44
C PRO A 48 5.48 7.27 -7.31
N TRP A 49 6.01 8.36 -6.80
CA TRP A 49 5.42 9.13 -5.72
C TRP A 49 5.45 10.62 -6.01
N ARG A 50 4.66 11.37 -5.27
CA ARG A 50 4.58 12.83 -5.32
C ARG A 50 5.00 13.39 -3.98
N MET A 51 5.58 14.60 -3.99
CA MET A 51 5.88 15.32 -2.76
C MET A 51 4.77 16.35 -2.51
N ASN A 52 4.06 16.22 -1.40
CA ASN A 52 3.01 17.15 -1.01
C ASN A 52 3.27 17.61 0.43
N ASN A 53 3.66 18.88 0.63
CA ASN A 53 3.94 19.46 1.94
C ASN A 53 4.87 18.61 2.83
N GLY A 54 5.94 18.05 2.25
CA GLY A 54 6.91 17.20 2.96
C GLY A 54 6.42 15.77 3.22
N VAL A 55 5.30 15.36 2.63
CA VAL A 55 4.77 14.00 2.67
C VAL A 55 4.95 13.33 1.31
N LYS A 56 5.52 12.13 1.28
CA LYS A 56 5.57 11.29 0.07
C LYS A 56 4.24 10.60 -0.14
N GLU A 57 3.57 10.92 -1.25
CA GLU A 57 2.27 10.36 -1.60
C GLU A 57 2.40 9.30 -2.68
N PHE A 58 1.85 8.13 -2.40
CA PHE A 58 1.77 6.99 -3.29
C PHE A 58 0.32 6.65 -3.59
N HIS A 59 0.04 6.24 -4.83
CA HIS A 59 -1.27 5.74 -5.23
C HIS A 59 -1.15 4.27 -5.59
N LEU A 60 -1.76 3.41 -4.80
CA LEU A 60 -1.75 1.96 -4.97
C LEU A 60 -3.15 1.49 -5.36
N VAL A 61 -3.30 1.07 -6.61
CA VAL A 61 -4.58 0.65 -7.19
C VAL A 61 -4.63 -0.87 -7.26
N ALA A 62 -5.53 -1.49 -6.49
CA ALA A 62 -5.77 -2.93 -6.56
C ALA A 62 -6.70 -3.25 -7.73
N GLU A 63 -6.30 -4.16 -8.60
CA GLU A 63 -7.03 -4.50 -9.83
C GLU A 63 -6.73 -5.91 -10.32
N PRO A 64 -7.61 -6.51 -11.15
CA PRO A 64 -7.29 -7.74 -11.88
C PRO A 64 -6.13 -7.51 -12.84
N VAL A 65 -5.22 -8.48 -12.92
CA VAL A 65 -4.05 -8.45 -13.80
C VAL A 65 -4.01 -9.72 -14.63
N VAL A 66 -3.85 -9.59 -15.92
CA VAL A 66 -3.57 -10.74 -16.80
C VAL A 66 -2.10 -10.74 -17.16
N ARG A 67 -1.41 -11.81 -16.79
CA ARG A 67 0.03 -11.94 -17.03
C ARG A 67 0.33 -13.22 -17.81
N GLU A 68 1.15 -13.09 -18.83
CA GLU A 68 1.71 -14.23 -19.52
C GLU A 68 2.92 -14.76 -18.73
N MET A 69 2.77 -15.95 -18.16
CA MET A 69 3.79 -16.58 -17.30
C MET A 69 4.83 -17.33 -18.10
N THR A 70 4.39 -17.97 -19.19
CA THR A 70 5.22 -18.60 -20.20
C THR A 70 4.55 -18.40 -21.55
N PRO A 71 5.25 -18.52 -22.68
CA PRO A 71 4.67 -18.36 -24.01
C PRO A 71 3.37 -19.17 -24.18
N GLY A 72 2.27 -18.46 -24.45
CA GLY A 72 0.94 -19.04 -24.61
C GLY A 72 0.15 -19.32 -23.33
N PHE A 73 0.76 -19.21 -22.14
CA PHE A 73 0.07 -19.40 -20.85
C PHE A 73 -0.21 -18.08 -20.15
N LYS A 74 -1.45 -17.64 -20.14
CA LYS A 74 -1.92 -16.43 -19.48
C LYS A 74 -2.62 -16.78 -18.17
N ALA A 75 -2.11 -16.23 -17.07
CA ALA A 75 -2.73 -16.33 -15.75
C ALA A 75 -3.58 -15.08 -15.45
N HIS A 76 -4.79 -15.31 -14.92
CA HIS A 76 -5.64 -14.25 -14.38
C HIS A 76 -5.31 -14.10 -12.91
N LEU A 77 -4.68 -13.00 -12.58
CA LEU A 77 -4.15 -12.69 -11.26
C LEU A 77 -4.84 -11.46 -10.66
N TRP A 78 -4.56 -11.20 -9.41
CA TRP A 78 -4.87 -9.94 -8.77
C TRP A 78 -3.57 -9.23 -8.43
N GLY A 79 -3.57 -7.91 -8.52
CA GLY A 79 -2.33 -7.17 -8.32
C GLY A 79 -2.56 -5.71 -8.02
N TYR A 80 -1.51 -4.94 -8.19
CA TYR A 80 -1.52 -3.50 -7.96
C TYR A 80 -0.87 -2.76 -9.12
N ASN A 81 -1.53 -1.68 -9.60
CA ASN A 81 -1.02 -0.83 -10.66
C ASN A 81 -0.57 -1.63 -11.91
N GLY A 82 -1.41 -2.57 -12.35
CA GLY A 82 -1.16 -3.41 -13.53
C GLY A 82 -0.10 -4.50 -13.33
N GLN A 83 0.36 -4.73 -12.11
CA GLN A 83 1.41 -5.69 -11.80
C GLN A 83 0.98 -6.75 -10.77
N SER A 84 1.52 -7.94 -10.93
CA SER A 84 1.41 -9.05 -9.98
C SER A 84 2.73 -9.85 -9.99
N PRO A 85 3.52 -9.86 -8.91
CA PRO A 85 3.39 -9.03 -7.70
C PRO A 85 3.37 -7.53 -7.99
N GLY A 86 2.84 -6.75 -7.04
CA GLY A 86 2.71 -5.30 -7.16
C GLY A 86 4.04 -4.54 -7.18
N PRO A 87 4.02 -3.24 -7.47
CA PRO A 87 5.21 -2.40 -7.56
C PRO A 87 5.95 -2.29 -6.22
N THR A 88 7.26 -2.11 -6.28
CA THR A 88 8.07 -1.84 -5.08
C THR A 88 7.83 -0.41 -4.60
N ILE A 89 7.53 -0.26 -3.32
CA ILE A 89 7.44 1.04 -2.65
C ILE A 89 8.77 1.30 -1.96
N GLU A 90 9.41 2.44 -2.28
CA GLU A 90 10.70 2.79 -1.72
C GLU A 90 10.66 4.14 -1.00
N VAL A 91 11.11 4.15 0.25
CA VAL A 91 11.17 5.34 1.11
C VAL A 91 12.49 5.38 1.86
N VAL A 92 12.78 6.50 2.50
CA VAL A 92 13.93 6.66 3.39
C VAL A 92 13.45 6.73 4.83
N GLU A 93 14.23 6.20 5.75
CA GLU A 93 13.97 6.30 7.19
C GLU A 93 13.73 7.76 7.61
N GLY A 94 12.61 8.00 8.30
CA GLY A 94 12.14 9.32 8.68
C GLY A 94 11.18 9.98 7.69
N ASP A 95 10.98 9.43 6.51
CA ASP A 95 9.97 9.95 5.58
C ASP A 95 8.57 9.89 6.17
N ARG A 96 7.83 10.97 6.00
CA ARG A 96 6.38 10.96 6.15
C ARG A 96 5.77 10.43 4.86
N VAL A 97 4.94 9.42 5.00
CA VAL A 97 4.37 8.69 3.86
C VAL A 97 2.86 8.73 3.93
N ARG A 98 2.24 8.97 2.80
CA ARG A 98 0.80 8.85 2.61
C ARG A 98 0.53 7.92 1.44
N ILE A 99 -0.26 6.86 1.68
CA ILE A 99 -0.63 5.90 0.65
C ILE A 99 -2.13 6.01 0.45
N PHE A 100 -2.53 6.37 -0.77
CA PHE A 100 -3.89 6.29 -1.26
C PHE A 100 -4.10 4.88 -1.80
N TRP A 101 -4.79 4.05 -1.03
CA TRP A 101 -5.08 2.69 -1.43
C TRP A 101 -6.45 2.65 -2.08
N HIS A 102 -6.46 2.40 -3.39
CA HIS A 102 -7.66 2.33 -4.20
C HIS A 102 -7.95 0.88 -4.55
N GLY A 103 -9.20 0.42 -4.43
CA GLY A 103 -9.50 -0.84 -5.03
C GLY A 103 -10.51 -1.75 -4.39
N GLN A 104 -10.48 -2.96 -4.87
CA GLN A 104 -11.40 -4.02 -4.50
C GLN A 104 -11.09 -4.50 -3.09
N ARG A 105 -12.17 -4.79 -2.31
CA ARG A 105 -12.19 -5.39 -0.97
C ARG A 105 -10.82 -5.67 -0.37
N LEU A 106 -10.23 -4.65 0.22
CA LEU A 106 -9.10 -4.82 1.11
C LEU A 106 -9.53 -4.35 2.49
N PRO A 107 -9.45 -5.17 3.48
CA PRO A 107 -9.68 -4.76 4.84
C PRO A 107 -8.38 -4.34 5.47
N ASN A 108 -8.36 -3.14 6.14
CA ASN A 108 -7.24 -3.00 7.08
C ASN A 108 -7.09 -1.65 7.77
N GLY A 109 -6.83 -1.64 9.07
CA GLY A 109 -6.25 -0.60 9.88
C GLY A 109 -4.78 -0.36 9.56
N MET A 110 -4.10 0.57 10.22
CA MET A 110 -2.69 0.83 9.93
C MET A 110 -1.75 -0.38 10.16
N ASP A 111 -2.30 -1.47 10.66
CA ASP A 111 -1.72 -2.81 10.69
C ASP A 111 -2.71 -3.84 10.12
N GLY A 112 -3.71 -3.35 9.49
CA GLY A 112 -4.46 -3.99 8.48
C GLY A 112 -5.42 -5.11 8.84
N VAL A 113 -5.80 -5.35 10.07
CA VAL A 113 -6.71 -6.47 10.39
C VAL A 113 -8.16 -6.02 10.36
N THR A 114 -8.93 -6.52 9.35
CA THR A 114 -10.36 -6.24 9.21
C THR A 114 -11.12 -6.61 10.47
N GLY A 115 -11.93 -5.67 10.94
CA GLY A 115 -12.75 -5.87 12.13
C GLY A 115 -12.04 -5.66 13.46
N LEU A 116 -10.70 -5.51 13.47
CA LEU A 116 -9.93 -5.14 14.65
C LEU A 116 -9.53 -3.66 14.65
N ASN A 117 -8.93 -3.19 13.56
CA ASN A 117 -8.35 -1.85 13.52
C ASN A 117 -8.99 -0.95 12.47
N GLN A 118 -9.79 -1.52 11.52
CA GLN A 118 -10.27 -0.77 10.37
C GLN A 118 -11.43 -1.50 9.66
N PRO A 119 -12.32 -0.76 8.95
CA PRO A 119 -13.28 -1.35 8.04
C PRO A 119 -12.59 -1.84 6.76
N GLY A 120 -13.20 -2.79 6.07
CA GLY A 120 -12.79 -3.16 4.72
C GLY A 120 -12.90 -1.98 3.76
N ILE A 121 -12.04 -1.95 2.74
CA ILE A 121 -12.13 -0.97 1.65
C ILE A 121 -13.05 -1.54 0.57
N PRO A 122 -14.28 -1.02 0.39
CA PRO A 122 -15.17 -1.52 -0.65
C PRO A 122 -14.61 -1.25 -2.05
N PRO A 123 -15.04 -2.00 -3.07
CA PRO A 123 -14.71 -1.70 -4.46
C PRO A 123 -15.02 -0.25 -4.84
N GLY A 124 -14.09 0.40 -5.54
CA GLY A 124 -14.23 1.79 -5.97
C GLY A 124 -14.06 2.83 -4.85
N LYS A 125 -13.68 2.41 -3.64
CA LYS A 125 -13.35 3.30 -2.53
C LYS A 125 -11.85 3.39 -2.30
N THR A 126 -11.43 4.45 -1.62
CA THR A 126 -10.05 4.72 -1.27
C THR A 126 -9.90 4.79 0.23
N PHE A 127 -8.86 4.19 0.75
CA PHE A 127 -8.41 4.40 2.12
C PHE A 127 -7.06 5.10 2.12
N VAL A 128 -6.83 6.00 3.06
CA VAL A 128 -5.59 6.76 3.15
C VAL A 128 -4.82 6.36 4.39
N TYR A 129 -3.63 5.80 4.19
CA TYR A 129 -2.68 5.53 5.26
C TYR A 129 -1.68 6.67 5.37
N GLU A 130 -1.45 7.18 6.57
CA GLU A 130 -0.40 8.17 6.81
C GLU A 130 0.43 7.77 8.02
N PHE A 131 1.74 7.66 7.83
CA PHE A 131 2.67 7.27 8.90
C PHE A 131 4.09 7.75 8.60
N VAL A 132 4.99 7.55 9.55
CA VAL A 132 6.42 7.79 9.39
C VAL A 132 7.16 6.47 9.23
N ALA A 133 7.97 6.33 8.18
CA ALA A 133 8.82 5.16 7.97
C ALA A 133 9.97 5.16 8.99
N ARG A 134 9.84 4.38 10.06
CA ARG A 134 10.76 4.46 11.22
C ARG A 134 11.88 3.43 11.21
N ARG A 135 11.75 2.35 10.46
CA ARG A 135 12.71 1.24 10.46
C ARG A 135 13.24 1.00 9.06
N PRO A 136 14.56 1.04 8.86
CA PRO A 136 15.14 0.56 7.61
C PRO A 136 14.95 -0.96 7.50
N GLY A 137 14.85 -1.44 6.26
CA GLY A 137 14.67 -2.84 5.95
C GLY A 137 13.78 -3.09 4.75
N THR A 138 13.61 -4.36 4.44
CA THR A 138 12.71 -4.83 3.38
C THR A 138 11.54 -5.55 4.03
N PHE A 139 10.35 -5.10 3.68
CA PHE A 139 9.09 -5.61 4.19
C PHE A 139 8.19 -5.99 3.01
N MET A 140 7.08 -6.63 3.31
CA MET A 140 6.05 -6.94 2.34
C MET A 140 4.78 -6.14 2.68
N TYR A 141 4.14 -5.55 1.67
CA TYR A 141 2.77 -5.11 1.80
C TYR A 141 1.83 -6.11 1.16
N HIS A 142 0.72 -6.42 1.82
CA HIS A 142 -0.26 -7.40 1.38
C HIS A 142 -1.62 -7.15 2.05
N PRO A 143 -2.73 -7.70 1.51
CA PRO A 143 -4.03 -7.62 2.17
C PRO A 143 -4.13 -8.59 3.35
N HIS A 144 -5.02 -8.28 4.31
CA HIS A 144 -5.35 -9.15 5.43
C HIS A 144 -6.78 -9.74 5.36
N ALA A 145 -7.61 -9.36 4.36
CA ALA A 145 -8.87 -10.05 4.11
C ALA A 145 -8.65 -11.17 3.13
N ASP A 146 -9.17 -12.34 3.45
CA ASP A 146 -8.99 -13.51 2.59
C ASP A 146 -7.51 -13.68 2.18
N GLU A 147 -6.63 -13.45 3.15
CA GLU A 147 -5.19 -13.30 2.94
C GLU A 147 -4.61 -14.43 2.09
N MET A 148 -4.97 -15.67 2.40
CA MET A 148 -4.48 -16.83 1.67
C MET A 148 -4.84 -16.78 0.19
N VAL A 149 -6.07 -16.41 -0.15
CA VAL A 149 -6.52 -16.34 -1.55
C VAL A 149 -5.91 -15.14 -2.23
N GLN A 150 -5.99 -13.97 -1.62
CA GLN A 150 -5.52 -12.72 -2.24
C GLN A 150 -4.02 -12.72 -2.46
N MET A 151 -3.23 -13.22 -1.52
CA MET A 151 -1.78 -13.38 -1.69
C MET A 151 -1.44 -14.44 -2.74
N ALA A 152 -2.11 -15.58 -2.73
CA ALA A 152 -1.92 -16.62 -3.74
C ALA A 152 -2.24 -16.13 -5.15
N MET A 153 -3.19 -15.20 -5.29
CA MET A 153 -3.52 -14.54 -6.55
C MET A 153 -2.51 -13.41 -6.92
N GLY A 154 -1.55 -13.09 -6.06
CA GLY A 154 -0.45 -12.17 -6.33
C GLY A 154 -0.59 -10.77 -5.76
N MET A 155 -1.57 -10.51 -4.88
CA MET A 155 -1.75 -9.21 -4.21
C MET A 155 -0.72 -8.99 -3.12
N MET A 156 0.52 -8.77 -3.50
CA MET A 156 1.63 -8.46 -2.59
C MET A 156 2.68 -7.63 -3.32
N GLY A 157 3.53 -6.95 -2.58
CA GLY A 157 4.68 -6.26 -3.14
C GLY A 157 5.73 -5.93 -2.07
N PHE A 158 6.89 -5.45 -2.51
CA PHE A 158 7.95 -5.03 -1.60
C PHE A 158 7.74 -3.62 -1.10
N TRP A 159 8.01 -3.45 0.18
CA TRP A 159 8.23 -2.18 0.83
C TRP A 159 9.69 -2.11 1.27
N VAL A 160 10.45 -1.16 0.75
CA VAL A 160 11.84 -0.95 1.10
C VAL A 160 12.00 0.40 1.79
N THR A 161 12.47 0.37 3.03
CA THR A 161 12.89 1.58 3.76
C THR A 161 14.40 1.63 3.77
N HIS A 162 14.96 2.57 3.01
CA HIS A 162 16.40 2.80 2.99
C HIS A 162 16.85 3.50 4.28
N PRO A 163 17.98 3.13 4.87
CA PRO A 163 18.50 3.81 6.05
C PRO A 163 18.86 5.25 5.72
N LYS A 164 18.59 6.17 6.65
CA LYS A 164 18.98 7.58 6.52
C LYS A 164 20.51 7.76 6.50
N GLN A 165 21.22 6.90 7.20
CA GLN A 165 22.69 6.84 7.18
C GLN A 165 23.10 5.52 6.60
N LYS A 166 24.07 5.53 5.66
CA LYS A 166 24.61 4.31 5.10
C LYS A 166 25.19 3.44 6.23
N HIS A 167 24.79 2.18 6.26
CA HIS A 167 25.42 1.22 7.15
C HIS A 167 26.89 1.01 6.72
N PRO A 168 27.82 0.91 7.65
CA PRO A 168 29.25 0.77 7.31
C PRO A 168 29.65 -0.58 6.70
N LEU A 169 28.71 -1.52 6.54
CA LEU A 169 28.94 -2.82 5.88
C LEU A 169 28.48 -2.79 4.43
#